data_b270ebebe22c32772748a04dc43160d6
#
_entry.id   b270ebebe22c32772748a04dc43160d6
#
_cell.length_a   1.000
_cell.length_b   1.000
_cell.length_c   1.000
_cell.angle_alpha   90.00
_cell.angle_beta   90.00
_cell.angle_gamma   90.00
#
_symmetry.space_group_name_H-M   'P 1'
#
loop_
_entity.id
_entity.type
_entity.pdbx_description
1 polymer ?
#
loop_
_entity_poly.entity_id
_entity_poly.type
_entity_poly.pdbx_seq_one_letter_code
_entity_poly.pdbx_strand_id
1 'polypeptide(L)'
;MRKESSVKFLFNAMTSDEYERAKRFYEFLKNITKGTNGYLTIEWEELIDMASGYMKCSPYEAYRILMKMKEYGWIKEIDKHFIVVSTD
;
A
#
# COMPACT_ATOMS: atom_id res chain seq x y z
N MET A 1 -4.40 11.39 24.42
CA MET A 1 -3.72 10.54 23.68
C MET A 1 -4.51 10.05 22.58
N ARG A 2 -5.61 9.59 22.88
CA ARG A 2 -6.41 9.17 21.93
C ARG A 2 -6.76 10.21 20.97
N LYS A 3 -6.92 11.45 21.34
CA LYS A 3 -7.24 12.53 20.47
C LYS A 3 -6.21 12.74 19.40
N GLU A 4 -4.94 12.75 19.77
CA GLU A 4 -3.89 12.92 18.79
C GLU A 4 -3.88 11.79 17.79
N SER A 5 -4.05 10.58 18.28
CA SER A 5 -4.09 9.45 17.40
C SER A 5 -5.26 9.51 16.45
N SER A 6 -6.40 9.94 16.96
CA SER A 6 -7.58 10.05 16.11
C SER A 6 -7.42 11.08 15.03
N VAL A 7 -6.84 12.23 15.39
CA VAL A 7 -6.63 13.28 14.41
C VAL A 7 -5.65 12.82 13.34
N LYS A 8 -4.57 12.17 13.76
CA LYS A 8 -3.60 11.68 12.82
C LYS A 8 -4.22 10.65 11.89
N PHE A 9 -5.03 9.77 12.44
CA PHE A 9 -5.68 8.75 11.63
C PHE A 9 -6.61 9.40 10.60
N LEU A 10 -7.35 10.43 11.00
CA LEU A 10 -8.25 11.10 10.07
C LEU A 10 -7.51 11.75 8.91
N PHE A 11 -6.35 12.35 9.19
CA PHE A 11 -5.58 12.96 8.14
C PHE A 11 -5.03 11.94 7.16
N ASN A 12 -4.75 10.74 7.65
CA ASN A 12 -4.19 9.70 6.82
C ASN A 12 -5.24 8.71 6.32
N ALA A 13 -6.48 8.94 6.70
CA ALA A 13 -7.55 8.02 6.29
C ALA A 13 -7.77 8.09 4.80
N MET A 14 -8.12 6.97 4.23
CA MET A 14 -8.46 6.91 2.82
C MET A 14 -9.92 7.29 2.64
N THR A 15 -10.22 7.90 1.50
CA THR A 15 -11.62 8.06 1.11
C THR A 15 -12.14 6.67 0.76
N SER A 16 -13.46 6.54 0.63
CA SER A 16 -14.05 5.25 0.25
C SER A 16 -13.48 4.75 -1.07
N ASP A 17 -13.33 5.64 -2.02
CA ASP A 17 -12.82 5.27 -3.32
C ASP A 17 -11.37 4.81 -3.24
N GLU A 18 -10.55 5.54 -2.49
CA GLU A 18 -9.17 5.16 -2.30
C GLU A 18 -9.06 3.81 -1.61
N TYR A 19 -9.90 3.59 -0.60
CA TYR A 19 -9.88 2.34 0.13
C TYR A 19 -10.20 1.15 -0.78
N GLU A 20 -11.20 1.30 -1.63
CA GLU A 20 -11.59 0.24 -2.56
C GLU A 20 -10.44 -0.10 -3.49
N ARG A 21 -9.82 0.92 -4.06
CA ARG A 21 -8.71 0.70 -4.97
C ARG A 21 -7.53 0.07 -4.26
N ALA A 22 -7.22 0.60 -3.07
CA ALA A 22 -6.09 0.09 -2.30
C ALA A 22 -6.33 -1.36 -1.90
N LYS A 23 -7.55 -1.68 -1.52
CA LYS A 23 -7.87 -3.03 -1.09
C LYS A 23 -7.71 -4.02 -2.24
N ARG A 24 -8.15 -3.65 -3.44
CA ARG A 24 -8.00 -4.50 -4.60
C ARG A 24 -6.53 -4.71 -4.95
N PHE A 25 -5.74 -3.65 -4.86
CA PHE A 25 -4.33 -3.76 -5.14
C PHE A 25 -3.64 -4.61 -4.08
N TYR A 26 -4.04 -4.45 -2.82
CA TYR A 26 -3.52 -5.24 -1.73
C TYR A 26 -3.81 -6.74 -1.95
N GLU A 27 -5.03 -7.07 -2.36
CA GLU A 27 -5.37 -8.46 -2.65
C GLU A 27 -4.53 -9.01 -3.80
N PHE A 28 -4.30 -8.17 -4.81
CA PHE A 28 -3.45 -8.55 -5.92
C PHE A 28 -2.03 -8.84 -5.43
N LEU A 29 -1.49 -7.98 -4.59
CA LEU A 29 -0.15 -8.18 -4.03
C LEU A 29 -0.09 -9.45 -3.21
N LYS A 30 -1.13 -9.71 -2.42
CA LYS A 30 -1.17 -10.93 -1.62
C LYS A 30 -1.14 -12.16 -2.52
N ASN A 31 -1.83 -12.10 -3.62
CA ASN A 31 -1.85 -13.22 -4.55
C ASN A 31 -0.50 -13.49 -5.18
N ILE A 32 0.18 -12.45 -5.64
CA ILE A 32 1.45 -12.66 -6.32
C ILE A 32 2.59 -12.98 -5.36
N THR A 33 2.38 -12.77 -4.05
CA THR A 33 3.42 -13.06 -3.08
C THR A 33 3.11 -14.29 -2.23
N LYS A 34 2.13 -15.08 -2.63
CA LYS A 34 1.80 -16.29 -1.88
C LYS A 34 2.97 -17.24 -1.75
N GLY A 35 3.70 -17.41 -2.83
CA GLY A 35 4.82 -18.34 -2.85
C GLY A 35 6.04 -17.85 -2.09
N THR A 36 6.06 -16.61 -1.69
CA THR A 36 7.21 -16.01 -1.02
C THR A 36 6.85 -15.46 0.36
N ASN A 37 5.73 -15.89 0.91
CA ASN A 37 5.29 -15.45 2.22
C ASN A 37 5.17 -13.94 2.35
N GLY A 38 4.72 -13.31 1.28
CA GLY A 38 4.53 -11.87 1.28
C GLY A 38 5.73 -11.05 0.87
N TYR A 39 6.86 -11.68 0.62
CA TYR A 39 8.04 -10.91 0.18
C TYR A 39 7.98 -10.62 -1.30
N LEU A 40 8.26 -9.39 -1.66
CA LEU A 40 8.30 -8.98 -3.05
C LEU A 40 9.56 -8.16 -3.28
N THR A 41 10.37 -8.61 -4.24
CA THR A 41 11.58 -7.89 -4.62
C THR A 41 11.21 -6.89 -5.70
N ILE A 42 11.11 -5.64 -5.32
CA ILE A 42 10.69 -4.61 -6.25
C ILE A 42 11.18 -3.26 -5.72
N GLU A 43 11.61 -2.40 -6.62
CA GLU A 43 12.00 -1.07 -6.22
C GLU A 43 10.76 -0.23 -6.04
N TRP A 44 10.87 0.78 -5.16
CA TRP A 44 9.73 1.59 -4.82
C TRP A 44 9.09 2.26 -6.05
N GLU A 45 9.93 2.72 -6.95
CA GLU A 45 9.43 3.35 -8.17
C GLU A 45 8.67 2.38 -9.04
N GLU A 46 9.16 1.14 -9.11
CA GLU A 46 8.46 0.12 -9.86
C GLU A 46 7.12 -0.21 -9.22
N LEU A 47 7.09 -0.23 -7.90
CA LEU A 47 5.85 -0.50 -7.19
C LEU A 47 4.83 0.61 -7.46
N ILE A 48 5.29 1.86 -7.48
CA ILE A 48 4.42 2.98 -7.79
C ILE A 48 3.84 2.84 -9.20
N ASP A 49 4.69 2.47 -10.15
CA ASP A 49 4.23 2.28 -11.52
C ASP A 49 3.21 1.15 -11.63
N MET A 50 3.48 0.06 -10.95
CA MET A 50 2.58 -1.07 -10.94
C MET A 50 1.24 -0.67 -10.34
N ALA A 51 1.27 0.03 -9.22
CA ALA A 51 0.06 0.46 -8.55
C ALA A 51 -0.72 1.44 -9.41
N SER A 52 -0.01 2.36 -10.05
CA SER A 52 -0.62 3.33 -10.93
C SER A 52 -1.39 2.63 -12.06
N GLY A 53 -0.76 1.65 -12.68
CA GLY A 53 -1.40 0.90 -13.76
C GLY A 53 -2.57 0.08 -13.26
N TYR A 54 -2.41 -0.56 -12.12
CA TYR A 54 -3.46 -1.42 -11.59
C TYR A 54 -4.68 -0.59 -11.15
N MET A 55 -4.43 0.50 -10.45
CA MET A 55 -5.50 1.32 -9.92
C MET A 55 -6.00 2.36 -10.91
N LYS A 56 -5.34 2.46 -12.07
CA LYS A 56 -5.72 3.39 -13.12
C LYS A 56 -5.76 4.82 -12.61
N CYS A 57 -4.68 5.22 -11.99
CA CYS A 57 -4.55 6.57 -11.47
C CYS A 57 -3.16 7.08 -11.78
N SER A 58 -2.90 8.34 -11.46
CA SER A 58 -1.59 8.91 -11.71
C SER A 58 -0.57 8.32 -10.74
N PRO A 59 0.73 8.38 -11.09
CA PRO A 59 1.76 7.91 -10.18
C PRO A 59 1.73 8.64 -8.85
N TYR A 60 1.39 9.92 -8.85
CA TYR A 60 1.31 10.67 -7.61
C TYR A 60 0.20 10.13 -6.71
N GLU A 61 -0.95 9.85 -7.28
CA GLU A 61 -2.05 9.27 -6.51
C GLU A 61 -1.70 7.88 -6.02
N ALA A 62 -1.03 7.10 -6.89
CA ALA A 62 -0.60 5.77 -6.48
C ALA A 62 0.35 5.85 -5.30
N TYR A 63 1.30 6.78 -5.36
CA TYR A 63 2.23 7.00 -4.28
C TYR A 63 1.50 7.33 -2.98
N ARG A 64 0.54 8.24 -3.05
CA ARG A 64 -0.22 8.61 -1.87
C ARG A 64 -0.96 7.41 -1.27
N ILE A 65 -1.58 6.62 -2.11
CA ILE A 65 -2.31 5.45 -1.64
C ILE A 65 -1.35 4.42 -1.03
N LEU A 66 -0.20 4.21 -1.67
CA LEU A 66 0.78 3.28 -1.13
C LEU A 66 1.29 3.73 0.24
N MET A 67 1.48 5.04 0.42
CA MET A 67 1.91 5.53 1.72
C MET A 67 0.85 5.27 2.78
N LYS A 68 -0.41 5.39 2.41
CA LYS A 68 -1.49 5.08 3.34
C LYS A 68 -1.55 3.59 3.64
N MET A 69 -1.27 2.76 2.65
CA MET A 69 -1.21 1.32 2.86
C MET A 69 -0.10 0.96 3.85
N LYS A 70 1.03 1.68 3.78
CA LYS A 70 2.11 1.48 4.74
C LYS A 70 1.63 1.87 6.14
N GLU A 71 0.93 2.99 6.25
CA GLU A 71 0.41 3.44 7.53
C GLU A 71 -0.55 2.43 8.13
N TYR A 72 -1.34 1.79 7.27
CA TYR A 72 -2.29 0.80 7.72
C TYR A 72 -1.63 -0.54 8.06
N GLY A 73 -0.37 -0.70 7.69
CA GLY A 73 0.35 -1.93 7.95
C GLY A 73 0.10 -3.01 6.92
N TRP A 74 -0.51 -2.66 5.80
CA TRP A 74 -0.77 -3.65 4.74
C TRP A 74 0.49 -4.01 3.97
N ILE A 75 1.42 -3.07 3.87
CA ILE A 75 2.73 -3.34 3.29
C ILE A 75 3.78 -2.74 4.19
N LYS A 76 4.99 -3.27 4.10
CA LYS A 76 6.09 -2.80 4.92
C LYS A 76 7.34 -2.76 4.06
N GLU A 77 8.02 -1.66 4.08
CA GLU A 77 9.24 -1.51 3.34
C GLU A 77 10.40 -2.05 4.16
N ILE A 78 11.13 -3.02 3.60
CA ILE A 78 12.28 -3.60 4.29
C ILE A 78 13.52 -2.80 3.93
N ASP A 79 13.73 -2.59 2.63
CA ASP A 79 14.79 -1.69 2.16
C ASP A 79 14.39 -1.25 0.76
N LYS A 80 15.32 -0.69 -0.01
CA LYS A 80 15.00 -0.15 -1.32
C LYS A 80 14.43 -1.16 -2.28
N HIS A 81 14.76 -2.43 -2.11
CA HIS A 81 14.44 -3.45 -3.09
C HIS A 81 13.43 -4.48 -2.62
N PHE A 82 12.96 -4.35 -1.40
CA PHE A 82 12.07 -5.36 -0.83
C PHE A 82 10.92 -4.73 -0.10
N ILE A 83 9.75 -5.29 -0.29
CA ILE A 83 8.62 -4.97 0.57
C ILE A 83 8.05 -6.27 1.08
N VAL A 84 7.33 -6.20 2.18
CA VAL A 84 6.58 -7.32 2.70
C VAL A 84 5.12 -6.94 2.68
N VAL A 85 4.31 -7.82 2.12
CA VAL A 85 2.86 -7.64 2.08
C VAL A 85 2.30 -8.42 3.26
N SER A 86 1.47 -7.76 4.05
CA SER A 86 0.87 -8.43 5.20
C SER A 86 0.01 -9.59 4.73
N THR A 87 0.10 -10.71 5.41
CA THR A 87 -0.66 -11.88 5.04
C THR A 87 -1.93 -12.04 5.84
N ASP A 88 -2.18 -11.14 6.76
CA ASP A 88 -3.38 -11.22 7.58
C ASP A 88 -4.63 -10.76 6.86
#